data_5b4c3e7160d4894e93a5336265a2173d
#
_entry.id   5b4c3e7160d4894e93a5336265a2173d
#
_cell.length_a   1.000
_cell.length_b   1.000
_cell.length_c   1.000
_cell.angle_alpha   90.00
_cell.angle_beta   90.00
_cell.angle_gamma   90.00
#
_symmetry.space_group_name_H-M   'P 1'
#
loop_
_entity.id
_entity.type
_entity.pdbx_description
1 polymer ?
#
loop_
_entity_poly.entity_id
_entity_poly.type
_entity_poly.pdbx_seq_one_letter_code
_entity_poly.pdbx_strand_id
1 'polypeptide(L)'
;MQEKDYDIKLIFQEIEDKLISSMKRNLGYHKQDEKTEGFDWGQWQAHKLKSMQKFREENKEIFNEYSDFINRHSYKSIKSQFKEGASKVNKEAIKSGFIKKEDSQLGGSFFKINDRKIKSLVNVVKDDMKDVKTATLRFMNDTYRSTIYKAQIYAGTGAGTLQQAIDMATHDFLKKGINCIEYKDGRRINIADYCDMAVKTAQTRATLMGEGSLRQDLGISTVYVTKHGTACEKCSKWEGRVYIDDVWSGGTEKDGKYPLLSTAIAGGLYHPRCRHGISTYFEGINDEPEEIKENEHNHDDEYIQVLNRRKREYERLALGSLLPENVLNYKNKVNELQKEIDNSTIKEEENYAINKYISSDFYTINEKLRNDIELNEIEQELANNLDNMLDKIPNYKGLVSRSLQLNNKKLDNFLKIHKIDNIVNYKAYTSTTKGERYSDKSNVELYIESKTGKDITKYNFKEQEILYKRNSKFKVKAIEKIKNTYHILMEDINGEW
;
A
#
# COMPACT_ATOMS: atom_id res chain seq x y z
N MET A 1 -5.23 -5.14 -28.50
CA MET A 1 -5.14 -5.09 -27.04
C MET A 1 -4.19 -3.97 -26.67
N GLN A 2 -4.70 -2.87 -26.12
CA GLN A 2 -3.86 -1.81 -25.57
C GLN A 2 -3.02 -2.41 -24.42
N GLU A 3 -1.70 -2.19 -24.45
CA GLU A 3 -0.78 -2.55 -23.38
C GLU A 3 -1.14 -1.73 -22.14
N LYS A 4 -2.07 -2.24 -21.31
CA LYS A 4 -2.17 -1.80 -19.92
C LYS A 4 -0.88 -2.21 -19.23
N ASP A 5 -0.30 -1.34 -18.40
CA ASP A 5 0.79 -1.67 -17.48
C ASP A 5 0.31 -2.80 -16.55
N TYR A 6 0.50 -4.05 -16.99
CA TYR A 6 0.17 -5.21 -16.17
C TYR A 6 1.20 -5.34 -15.06
N ASP A 7 0.73 -5.20 -13.84
CA ASP A 7 1.54 -5.52 -12.66
C ASP A 7 1.92 -7.02 -12.70
N ILE A 8 3.21 -7.32 -12.59
CA ILE A 8 3.75 -8.70 -12.60
C ILE A 8 3.07 -9.57 -11.52
N LYS A 9 2.67 -8.97 -10.40
CA LYS A 9 1.93 -9.63 -9.34
C LYS A 9 0.59 -10.19 -9.84
N LEU A 10 -0.15 -9.42 -10.62
CA LEU A 10 -1.44 -9.84 -11.20
C LEU A 10 -1.26 -11.00 -12.16
N ILE A 11 -0.19 -11.01 -12.95
CA ILE A 11 0.12 -12.12 -13.87
C ILE A 11 0.35 -13.41 -13.08
N PHE A 12 1.15 -13.36 -12.01
CA PHE A 12 1.40 -14.55 -11.21
C PHE A 12 0.19 -14.96 -10.36
N GLN A 13 -0.70 -14.04 -10.01
CA GLN A 13 -2.00 -14.38 -9.43
C GLN A 13 -2.90 -15.11 -10.44
N GLU A 14 -2.90 -14.67 -11.71
CA GLU A 14 -3.63 -15.36 -12.79
C GLU A 14 -3.07 -16.75 -13.07
N ILE A 15 -1.74 -16.92 -13.07
CA ILE A 15 -1.10 -18.23 -13.14
C ILE A 15 -1.52 -19.12 -11.97
N GLU A 16 -1.52 -18.60 -10.73
CA GLU A 16 -1.99 -19.30 -9.54
C GLU A 16 -3.43 -19.76 -9.71
N ASP A 17 -4.33 -18.88 -10.20
CA ASP A 17 -5.74 -19.20 -10.43
C ASP A 17 -5.94 -20.27 -11.48
N LYS A 18 -5.19 -20.24 -12.58
CA LYS A 18 -5.21 -21.29 -13.61
C LYS A 18 -4.72 -22.63 -13.07
N LEU A 19 -3.66 -22.64 -12.25
CA LEU A 19 -3.14 -23.85 -11.62
C LEU A 19 -4.14 -24.44 -10.59
N ILE A 20 -4.78 -23.61 -9.78
CA ILE A 20 -5.84 -24.03 -8.86
C ILE A 20 -7.04 -24.61 -9.65
N SER A 21 -7.43 -23.95 -10.74
CA SER A 21 -8.50 -24.40 -11.62
C SER A 21 -8.16 -25.72 -12.31
N SER A 22 -6.89 -25.92 -12.75
CA SER A 22 -6.40 -27.18 -13.27
C SER A 22 -6.50 -28.30 -12.21
N MET A 23 -6.08 -28.00 -10.97
CA MET A 23 -6.19 -28.95 -9.86
C MET A 23 -7.65 -29.33 -9.57
N LYS A 24 -8.57 -28.35 -9.51
CA LYS A 24 -10.01 -28.57 -9.33
C LYS A 24 -10.58 -29.45 -10.43
N ARG A 25 -10.30 -29.17 -11.71
CA ARG A 25 -10.77 -29.99 -12.84
C ARG A 25 -10.26 -31.41 -12.72
N ASN A 26 -8.97 -31.59 -12.50
CA ASN A 26 -8.35 -32.90 -12.44
C ASN A 26 -8.83 -33.74 -11.23
N LEU A 27 -9.12 -33.11 -10.10
CA LEU A 27 -9.70 -33.79 -8.93
C LEU A 27 -11.21 -34.07 -9.11
N GLY A 28 -11.95 -33.18 -9.76
CA GLY A 28 -13.40 -33.21 -9.90
C GLY A 28 -13.95 -34.09 -11.02
N TYR A 29 -13.13 -34.55 -11.95
CA TYR A 29 -13.56 -35.25 -13.17
C TYR A 29 -14.30 -36.59 -12.94
N HIS A 30 -14.35 -37.08 -11.69
CA HIS A 30 -14.91 -38.38 -11.35
C HIS A 30 -16.44 -38.43 -11.16
N LYS A 31 -17.15 -37.32 -11.24
CA LYS A 31 -18.61 -37.33 -11.08
C LYS A 31 -19.36 -38.16 -12.12
N GLN A 32 -18.76 -38.34 -13.30
CA GLN A 32 -19.32 -39.13 -14.40
C GLN A 32 -18.98 -40.61 -14.26
N ASP A 33 -17.80 -40.94 -13.75
CA ASP A 33 -17.34 -42.32 -13.61
C ASP A 33 -17.97 -43.03 -12.40
N GLU A 34 -18.23 -42.27 -11.30
CA GLU A 34 -18.96 -42.77 -10.11
C GLU A 34 -20.37 -43.31 -10.43
N LYS A 35 -21.02 -42.79 -11.46
CA LYS A 35 -22.36 -43.18 -11.85
C LYS A 35 -22.41 -44.45 -12.69
N THR A 36 -21.31 -44.82 -13.32
CA THR A 36 -21.27 -45.91 -14.32
C THR A 36 -20.65 -47.21 -13.81
N GLU A 37 -19.77 -47.21 -12.79
CA GLU A 37 -18.98 -48.42 -12.44
C GLU A 37 -18.98 -48.85 -10.96
N GLY A 38 -19.76 -48.19 -10.10
CA GLY A 38 -19.66 -48.43 -8.66
C GLY A 38 -18.37 -47.88 -8.09
N PHE A 39 -18.46 -46.95 -7.12
CA PHE A 39 -17.34 -46.18 -6.60
C PHE A 39 -16.46 -47.02 -5.66
N ASP A 40 -15.19 -47.24 -6.06
CA ASP A 40 -14.12 -47.77 -5.20
C ASP A 40 -12.98 -46.72 -5.05
N TRP A 41 -12.74 -46.34 -3.80
CA TRP A 41 -11.68 -45.35 -3.45
C TRP A 41 -10.30 -45.79 -3.93
N GLY A 42 -9.99 -47.09 -3.92
CA GLY A 42 -8.72 -47.60 -4.43
C GLY A 42 -8.58 -47.39 -5.94
N GLN A 43 -9.63 -47.62 -6.70
CA GLN A 43 -9.67 -47.41 -8.15
C GLN A 43 -9.57 -45.93 -8.47
N TRP A 44 -10.27 -45.06 -7.76
CA TRP A 44 -10.17 -43.61 -7.91
C TRP A 44 -8.74 -43.13 -7.68
N GLN A 45 -8.12 -43.56 -6.57
CA GLN A 45 -6.73 -43.19 -6.27
C GLN A 45 -5.75 -43.63 -7.39
N ALA A 46 -5.88 -44.88 -7.85
CA ALA A 46 -5.04 -45.41 -8.93
C ALA A 46 -5.23 -44.62 -10.23
N HIS A 47 -6.46 -44.29 -10.59
CA HIS A 47 -6.77 -43.50 -11.77
C HIS A 47 -6.18 -42.08 -11.67
N LYS A 48 -6.32 -41.40 -10.51
CA LYS A 48 -5.75 -40.06 -10.31
C LYS A 48 -4.23 -40.05 -10.34
N LEU A 49 -3.58 -41.07 -9.82
CA LEU A 49 -2.13 -41.23 -9.93
C LEU A 49 -1.66 -41.50 -11.37
N LYS A 50 -2.44 -42.25 -12.16
CA LYS A 50 -2.17 -42.45 -13.60
C LYS A 50 -2.33 -41.15 -14.39
N SER A 51 -3.32 -40.34 -14.08
CA SER A 51 -3.56 -39.06 -14.76
C SER A 51 -2.60 -37.93 -14.34
N MET A 52 -1.69 -38.20 -13.40
CA MET A 52 -0.76 -37.21 -12.88
C MET A 52 0.20 -36.64 -13.94
N GLN A 53 0.56 -37.42 -14.95
CA GLN A 53 1.37 -36.93 -16.05
C GLN A 53 0.64 -35.87 -16.88
N LYS A 54 -0.65 -36.09 -17.19
CA LYS A 54 -1.50 -35.11 -17.86
C LYS A 54 -1.61 -33.82 -17.05
N PHE A 55 -1.84 -33.91 -15.74
CA PHE A 55 -1.86 -32.76 -14.84
C PHE A 55 -0.54 -31.98 -14.86
N ARG A 56 0.62 -32.67 -14.90
CA ARG A 56 1.93 -32.02 -15.01
C ARG A 56 2.11 -31.28 -16.32
N GLU A 57 1.70 -31.87 -17.42
CA GLU A 57 1.79 -31.28 -18.75
C GLU A 57 0.91 -30.04 -18.85
N GLU A 58 -0.36 -30.12 -18.39
CA GLU A 58 -1.28 -28.99 -18.33
C GLU A 58 -0.69 -27.81 -17.50
N ASN A 59 -0.15 -28.08 -16.31
CA ASN A 59 0.46 -27.05 -15.48
C ASN A 59 1.71 -26.44 -16.13
N LYS A 60 2.49 -27.23 -16.87
CA LYS A 60 3.66 -26.73 -17.62
C LYS A 60 3.23 -25.83 -18.77
N GLU A 61 2.15 -26.17 -19.47
CA GLU A 61 1.56 -25.35 -20.54
C GLU A 61 1.07 -24.02 -20.02
N ILE A 62 0.38 -23.99 -18.86
CA ILE A 62 -0.04 -22.75 -18.20
C ILE A 62 1.14 -21.80 -18.02
N PHE A 63 2.27 -22.27 -17.51
CA PHE A 63 3.45 -21.42 -17.38
C PHE A 63 4.05 -20.98 -18.70
N ASN A 64 4.04 -21.87 -19.71
CA ASN A 64 4.61 -21.56 -21.03
C ASN A 64 3.81 -20.44 -21.73
N GLU A 65 2.49 -20.43 -21.58
CA GLU A 65 1.60 -19.40 -22.11
C GLU A 65 2.01 -17.97 -21.68
N TYR A 66 2.50 -17.82 -20.45
CA TYR A 66 2.92 -16.51 -19.90
C TYR A 66 4.41 -16.21 -20.04
N SER A 67 5.25 -17.19 -20.35
CA SER A 67 6.72 -17.05 -20.34
C SER A 67 7.23 -15.90 -21.22
N ASP A 68 6.72 -15.80 -22.46
CA ASP A 68 7.14 -14.76 -23.39
C ASP A 68 6.67 -13.38 -22.97
N PHE A 69 5.49 -13.30 -22.39
CA PHE A 69 4.95 -12.06 -21.86
C PHE A 69 5.76 -11.56 -20.66
N ILE A 70 6.03 -12.43 -19.69
CA ILE A 70 6.83 -12.12 -18.48
C ILE A 70 8.22 -11.62 -18.89
N ASN A 71 8.88 -12.32 -19.83
CA ASN A 71 10.21 -11.96 -20.31
C ASN A 71 10.23 -10.59 -21.00
N ARG A 72 9.25 -10.31 -21.87
CA ARG A 72 9.15 -9.02 -22.58
C ARG A 72 8.81 -7.88 -21.63
N HIS A 73 7.87 -8.11 -20.72
CA HIS A 73 7.45 -7.11 -19.74
C HIS A 73 8.60 -6.75 -18.78
N SER A 74 9.28 -7.75 -18.21
CA SER A 74 10.44 -7.53 -17.35
C SER A 74 11.55 -6.75 -18.05
N TYR A 75 11.85 -7.09 -19.31
CA TYR A 75 12.85 -6.35 -20.11
C TYR A 75 12.45 -4.89 -20.34
N LYS A 76 11.22 -4.64 -20.79
CA LYS A 76 10.72 -3.28 -21.05
C LYS A 76 10.73 -2.44 -19.78
N SER A 77 10.24 -3.00 -18.68
CA SER A 77 10.15 -2.32 -17.39
C SER A 77 11.54 -1.97 -16.83
N ILE A 78 12.47 -2.91 -16.78
CA ILE A 78 13.85 -2.69 -16.32
C ILE A 78 14.55 -1.62 -17.19
N LYS A 79 14.36 -1.69 -18.52
CA LYS A 79 14.93 -0.70 -19.44
C LYS A 79 14.33 0.68 -19.26
N SER A 80 13.02 0.80 -19.00
CA SER A 80 12.35 2.07 -18.71
C SER A 80 12.90 2.68 -17.43
N GLN A 81 13.00 1.90 -16.35
CA GLN A 81 13.51 2.36 -15.07
C GLN A 81 14.97 2.84 -15.14
N PHE A 82 15.80 2.18 -15.92
CA PHE A 82 17.16 2.65 -16.18
C PHE A 82 17.16 4.02 -16.86
N LYS A 83 16.30 4.19 -17.88
CA LYS A 83 16.17 5.49 -18.59
C LYS A 83 15.64 6.60 -17.68
N GLU A 84 14.66 6.29 -16.86
CA GLU A 84 14.08 7.21 -15.89
C GLU A 84 15.12 7.68 -14.88
N GLY A 85 15.93 6.76 -14.33
CA GLY A 85 17.03 7.09 -13.43
C GLY A 85 18.02 8.06 -14.07
N ALA A 86 18.50 7.74 -15.28
CA ALA A 86 19.40 8.63 -16.01
C ALA A 86 18.74 10.01 -16.30
N SER A 87 17.46 10.02 -16.70
CA SER A 87 16.72 11.26 -16.95
C SER A 87 16.56 12.13 -15.70
N LYS A 88 16.40 11.51 -14.53
CA LYS A 88 16.33 12.20 -13.24
C LYS A 88 17.62 12.96 -12.96
N VAL A 89 18.79 12.29 -13.05
CA VAL A 89 20.10 12.93 -12.83
C VAL A 89 20.35 14.06 -13.82
N ASN A 90 19.97 13.87 -15.09
CA ASN A 90 20.09 14.95 -16.09
C ASN A 90 19.27 16.19 -15.70
N LYS A 91 18.04 16.00 -15.22
CA LYS A 91 17.19 17.10 -14.72
C LYS A 91 17.80 17.77 -13.48
N GLU A 92 18.33 16.98 -12.53
CA GLU A 92 19.01 17.50 -11.33
C GLU A 92 20.23 18.34 -11.71
N ALA A 93 21.08 17.88 -12.64
CA ALA A 93 22.25 18.57 -13.10
C ALA A 93 21.94 19.89 -13.86
N ILE A 94 20.85 19.90 -14.65
CA ILE A 94 20.38 21.13 -15.31
C ILE A 94 19.81 22.11 -14.26
N LYS A 95 19.00 21.62 -13.33
CA LYS A 95 18.37 22.46 -12.29
C LYS A 95 19.38 23.10 -11.35
N SER A 96 20.47 22.41 -11.03
CA SER A 96 21.57 22.92 -10.21
C SER A 96 22.51 23.88 -10.98
N GLY A 97 22.35 24.00 -12.28
CA GLY A 97 23.26 24.79 -13.13
C GLY A 97 24.59 24.09 -13.41
N PHE A 98 24.76 22.84 -13.02
CA PHE A 98 25.98 22.07 -13.26
C PHE A 98 26.24 21.81 -14.75
N ILE A 99 25.17 21.58 -15.53
CA ILE A 99 25.22 21.50 -17.00
C ILE A 99 24.15 22.41 -17.62
N LYS A 100 24.41 22.89 -18.86
CA LYS A 100 23.39 23.56 -19.65
C LYS A 100 22.48 22.54 -20.33
N LYS A 101 21.25 22.93 -20.67
CA LYS A 101 20.28 22.07 -21.34
C LYS A 101 20.77 21.52 -22.68
N GLU A 102 21.62 22.29 -23.36
CA GLU A 102 22.22 21.97 -24.67
C GLU A 102 23.31 20.89 -24.54
N ASP A 103 23.94 20.77 -23.37
CA ASP A 103 25.03 19.85 -23.10
C ASP A 103 24.56 18.48 -22.56
N SER A 104 23.24 18.20 -22.69
CA SER A 104 22.66 16.92 -22.19
C SER A 104 23.28 15.69 -22.86
N GLN A 105 23.88 14.82 -22.06
CA GLN A 105 24.55 13.60 -22.53
C GLN A 105 23.56 12.42 -22.76
N LEU A 106 22.27 12.63 -22.54
CA LEU A 106 21.25 11.60 -22.76
C LEU A 106 20.95 11.38 -24.25
N GLY A 107 21.90 10.74 -24.95
CA GLY A 107 21.75 10.35 -26.35
C GLY A 107 21.67 8.84 -26.59
N GLY A 108 21.45 8.47 -27.84
CA GLY A 108 21.41 7.05 -28.25
C GLY A 108 22.70 6.29 -27.94
N SER A 109 23.86 6.96 -27.91
CA SER A 109 25.17 6.40 -27.53
C SER A 109 25.21 5.97 -26.05
N PHE A 110 24.72 6.81 -25.13
CA PHE A 110 24.65 6.50 -23.70
C PHE A 110 23.89 5.20 -23.43
N PHE A 111 22.69 5.05 -24.02
CA PHE A 111 21.88 3.84 -23.84
C PHE A 111 22.50 2.61 -24.52
N LYS A 112 23.19 2.77 -25.63
CA LYS A 112 23.87 1.66 -26.32
C LYS A 112 25.05 1.09 -25.51
N ILE A 113 25.85 1.96 -24.90
CA ILE A 113 26.98 1.55 -24.05
C ILE A 113 26.48 0.80 -22.80
N ASN A 114 25.35 1.24 -22.21
CA ASN A 114 24.79 0.65 -21.01
C ASN A 114 23.87 -0.56 -21.23
N ASP A 115 23.63 -0.97 -22.49
CA ASP A 115 22.76 -2.12 -22.85
C ASP A 115 23.23 -3.45 -22.19
N ARG A 116 24.52 -3.63 -22.02
CA ARG A 116 25.11 -4.80 -21.34
C ARG A 116 24.71 -4.87 -19.86
N LYS A 117 24.69 -3.73 -19.15
CA LYS A 117 24.28 -3.63 -17.75
C LYS A 117 22.78 -3.98 -17.61
N ILE A 118 21.95 -3.44 -18.51
CA ILE A 118 20.51 -3.74 -18.56
C ILE A 118 20.25 -5.21 -18.80
N LYS A 119 20.92 -5.81 -19.79
CA LYS A 119 20.81 -7.25 -20.09
C LYS A 119 21.21 -8.15 -18.92
N SER A 120 22.23 -7.77 -18.16
CA SER A 120 22.65 -8.52 -16.96
C SER A 120 21.53 -8.56 -15.92
N LEU A 121 20.90 -7.42 -15.61
CA LEU A 121 19.76 -7.38 -14.67
C LEU A 121 18.56 -8.21 -15.16
N VAL A 122 18.26 -8.13 -16.46
CA VAL A 122 17.15 -8.89 -17.05
C VAL A 122 17.42 -10.39 -16.94
N ASN A 123 18.66 -10.83 -17.15
CA ASN A 123 19.02 -12.25 -17.03
C ASN A 123 18.83 -12.76 -15.59
N VAL A 124 19.19 -11.99 -14.57
CA VAL A 124 18.95 -12.37 -13.17
C VAL A 124 17.45 -12.59 -12.94
N VAL A 125 16.58 -11.67 -13.40
CA VAL A 125 15.13 -11.84 -13.27
C VAL A 125 14.62 -13.07 -14.03
N LYS A 126 15.14 -13.34 -15.22
CA LYS A 126 14.76 -14.54 -15.99
C LYS A 126 15.13 -15.84 -15.27
N ASP A 127 16.29 -15.88 -14.63
CA ASP A 127 16.72 -17.05 -13.87
C ASP A 127 15.83 -17.22 -12.62
N ASP A 128 15.54 -16.14 -11.89
CA ASP A 128 14.57 -16.17 -10.79
C ASP A 128 13.20 -16.71 -11.24
N MET A 129 12.67 -16.25 -12.38
CA MET A 129 11.38 -16.72 -12.90
C MET A 129 11.41 -18.21 -13.31
N LYS A 130 12.53 -18.71 -13.81
CA LYS A 130 12.72 -20.12 -14.13
C LYS A 130 12.71 -20.98 -12.86
N ASP A 131 13.37 -20.52 -11.81
CA ASP A 131 13.40 -21.20 -10.51
C ASP A 131 12.00 -21.22 -9.87
N VAL A 132 11.27 -20.10 -9.92
CA VAL A 132 9.86 -20.04 -9.49
C VAL A 132 9.01 -21.05 -10.23
N LYS A 133 9.11 -21.13 -11.57
CA LYS A 133 8.39 -22.11 -12.37
C LYS A 133 8.68 -23.54 -11.90
N THR A 134 9.96 -23.88 -11.72
CA THR A 134 10.38 -25.22 -11.30
C THR A 134 9.85 -25.57 -9.91
N ALA A 135 9.97 -24.66 -8.94
CA ALA A 135 9.46 -24.81 -7.59
C ALA A 135 7.93 -24.99 -7.58
N THR A 136 7.22 -24.15 -8.35
CA THR A 136 5.76 -24.21 -8.45
C THR A 136 5.25 -25.51 -9.03
N LEU A 137 5.85 -25.97 -10.14
CA LEU A 137 5.45 -27.23 -10.76
C LEU A 137 5.67 -28.43 -9.83
N ARG A 138 6.77 -28.43 -9.08
CA ARG A 138 7.04 -29.43 -8.06
C ARG A 138 6.01 -29.37 -6.93
N PHE A 139 5.77 -28.18 -6.39
CA PHE A 139 4.80 -27.96 -5.33
C PHE A 139 3.38 -28.41 -5.73
N MET A 140 2.92 -28.08 -6.94
CA MET A 140 1.62 -28.50 -7.46
C MET A 140 1.51 -30.03 -7.55
N ASN A 141 2.57 -30.70 -8.01
CA ASN A 141 2.61 -32.17 -8.03
C ASN A 141 2.51 -32.79 -6.65
N ASP A 142 3.26 -32.27 -5.69
CA ASP A 142 3.27 -32.77 -4.31
C ASP A 142 1.92 -32.50 -3.63
N THR A 143 1.34 -31.30 -3.86
CA THR A 143 0.01 -30.93 -3.35
C THR A 143 -1.09 -31.81 -3.95
N TYR A 144 -1.08 -32.05 -5.27
CA TYR A 144 -2.04 -32.92 -5.92
C TYR A 144 -2.00 -34.34 -5.34
N ARG A 145 -0.79 -34.92 -5.21
CA ARG A 145 -0.59 -36.24 -4.62
C ARG A 145 -1.05 -36.29 -3.17
N SER A 146 -0.65 -35.30 -2.36
CA SER A 146 -1.05 -35.20 -0.95
C SER A 146 -2.56 -35.07 -0.80
N THR A 147 -3.23 -34.33 -1.68
CA THR A 147 -4.69 -34.18 -1.68
C THR A 147 -5.40 -35.49 -1.94
N ILE A 148 -4.91 -36.29 -2.91
CA ILE A 148 -5.48 -37.62 -3.20
C ILE A 148 -5.41 -38.52 -1.95
N TYR A 149 -4.26 -38.58 -1.28
CA TYR A 149 -4.12 -39.39 -0.06
C TYR A 149 -4.96 -38.87 1.11
N LYS A 150 -5.01 -37.56 1.33
CA LYS A 150 -5.84 -36.97 2.39
C LYS A 150 -7.34 -37.17 2.15
N ALA A 151 -7.80 -37.00 0.91
CA ALA A 151 -9.20 -37.23 0.54
C ALA A 151 -9.59 -38.67 0.83
N GLN A 152 -8.74 -39.66 0.55
CA GLN A 152 -8.97 -41.05 0.88
C GLN A 152 -9.08 -41.28 2.40
N ILE A 153 -8.22 -40.66 3.19
CA ILE A 153 -8.27 -40.75 4.67
C ILE A 153 -9.61 -40.18 5.18
N TYR A 154 -9.99 -38.98 4.71
CA TYR A 154 -11.26 -38.35 5.14
C TYR A 154 -12.48 -39.18 4.74
N ALA A 155 -12.48 -39.79 3.56
CA ALA A 155 -13.55 -40.69 3.14
C ALA A 155 -13.62 -41.95 4.01
N GLY A 156 -12.49 -42.54 4.38
CA GLY A 156 -12.40 -43.69 5.27
C GLY A 156 -12.85 -43.41 6.70
N THR A 157 -12.86 -42.16 7.15
CA THR A 157 -13.34 -41.71 8.47
C THR A 157 -14.82 -41.33 8.49
N GLY A 158 -15.56 -41.53 7.38
CA GLY A 158 -17.01 -41.25 7.31
C GLY A 158 -17.33 -39.79 6.90
N ALA A 159 -16.38 -39.08 6.30
CA ALA A 159 -16.60 -37.75 5.75
C ALA A 159 -17.44 -37.80 4.48
N GLY A 160 -18.70 -38.12 4.60
CA GLY A 160 -19.79 -38.01 3.64
C GLY A 160 -19.44 -38.27 2.16
N THR A 161 -19.28 -37.20 1.35
CA THR A 161 -19.07 -37.33 -0.09
C THR A 161 -17.60 -37.12 -0.48
N LEU A 162 -17.21 -37.64 -1.65
CA LEU A 162 -15.88 -37.37 -2.24
C LEU A 162 -15.57 -35.88 -2.35
N GLN A 163 -16.56 -35.07 -2.70
CA GLN A 163 -16.40 -33.63 -2.81
C GLN A 163 -16.07 -32.98 -1.47
N GLN A 164 -16.74 -33.40 -0.39
CA GLN A 164 -16.42 -32.95 0.96
C GLN A 164 -15.01 -33.34 1.35
N ALA A 165 -14.61 -34.58 1.07
CA ALA A 165 -13.25 -35.05 1.36
C ALA A 165 -12.18 -34.28 0.59
N ILE A 166 -12.41 -33.95 -0.68
CA ILE A 166 -11.48 -33.15 -1.49
C ILE A 166 -11.44 -31.69 -1.00
N ASP A 167 -12.58 -31.08 -0.69
CA ASP A 167 -12.62 -29.70 -0.16
C ASP A 167 -11.87 -29.61 1.18
N MET A 168 -12.06 -30.58 2.08
CA MET A 168 -11.29 -30.65 3.33
C MET A 168 -9.79 -30.83 3.07
N ALA A 169 -9.40 -31.68 2.13
CA ALA A 169 -8.01 -31.97 1.81
C ALA A 169 -7.29 -30.78 1.14
N THR A 170 -8.01 -29.96 0.38
CA THR A 170 -7.46 -28.78 -0.32
C THR A 170 -7.55 -27.49 0.46
N HIS A 171 -8.36 -27.42 1.51
CA HIS A 171 -8.66 -26.17 2.24
C HIS A 171 -7.41 -25.41 2.65
N ASP A 172 -6.45 -26.06 3.32
CA ASP A 172 -5.23 -25.39 3.80
C ASP A 172 -4.33 -24.87 2.65
N PHE A 173 -4.28 -25.63 1.55
CA PHE A 173 -3.58 -25.23 0.35
C PHE A 173 -4.24 -24.00 -0.28
N LEU A 174 -5.57 -24.01 -0.46
CA LEU A 174 -6.31 -22.89 -1.05
C LEU A 174 -6.22 -21.63 -0.18
N LYS A 175 -6.28 -21.80 1.13
CA LYS A 175 -6.14 -20.70 2.08
C LYS A 175 -4.78 -20.02 1.97
N LYS A 176 -3.71 -20.79 1.97
CA LYS A 176 -2.33 -20.27 1.91
C LYS A 176 -1.88 -19.89 0.49
N GLY A 177 -2.50 -20.47 -0.56
CA GLY A 177 -2.07 -20.33 -1.95
C GLY A 177 -0.80 -21.13 -2.27
N ILE A 178 -0.18 -20.84 -3.41
CA ILE A 178 1.03 -21.53 -3.87
C ILE A 178 2.26 -20.94 -3.16
N ASN A 179 2.47 -21.38 -1.92
CA ASN A 179 3.55 -20.98 -1.03
C ASN A 179 4.76 -21.91 -1.19
N CYS A 180 5.41 -21.89 -2.38
CA CYS A 180 6.46 -22.84 -2.72
C CYS A 180 7.88 -22.28 -2.65
N ILE A 181 8.05 -20.96 -2.46
CA ILE A 181 9.36 -20.34 -2.36
C ILE A 181 9.77 -20.28 -0.89
N GLU A 182 10.82 -21.04 -0.55
CA GLU A 182 11.33 -21.13 0.81
C GLU A 182 12.61 -20.30 0.95
N TYR A 183 12.62 -19.40 1.95
CA TYR A 183 13.81 -18.63 2.30
C TYR A 183 14.73 -19.41 3.23
N LYS A 184 15.97 -18.94 3.40
CA LYS A 184 16.98 -19.55 4.28
C LYS A 184 16.55 -19.65 5.75
N ASP A 185 15.61 -18.80 6.17
CA ASP A 185 15.02 -18.79 7.52
C ASP A 185 13.80 -19.72 7.66
N GLY A 186 13.48 -20.50 6.61
CA GLY A 186 12.36 -21.44 6.59
C GLY A 186 11.01 -20.82 6.27
N ARG A 187 10.90 -19.49 6.11
CA ARG A 187 9.66 -18.85 5.70
C ARG A 187 9.32 -19.18 4.26
N ARG A 188 8.04 -19.49 4.03
CA ARG A 188 7.51 -19.74 2.69
C ARG A 188 6.70 -18.56 2.19
N ILE A 189 6.89 -18.20 0.94
CA ILE A 189 6.25 -17.05 0.30
C ILE A 189 5.46 -17.52 -0.93
N ASN A 190 4.33 -16.84 -1.17
CA ASN A 190 3.51 -17.03 -2.35
C ASN A 190 4.27 -16.59 -3.61
N ILE A 191 4.04 -17.31 -4.73
CA ILE A 191 4.72 -17.06 -6.01
C ILE A 191 4.50 -15.65 -6.53
N ALA A 192 3.29 -15.09 -6.41
CA ALA A 192 2.98 -13.74 -6.87
C ALA A 192 3.73 -12.68 -6.06
N ASP A 193 3.79 -12.84 -4.74
CA ASP A 193 4.52 -11.92 -3.86
C ASP A 193 6.05 -12.00 -4.05
N TYR A 194 6.57 -13.18 -4.35
CA TYR A 194 7.99 -13.35 -4.66
C TYR A 194 8.36 -12.71 -5.98
N CYS A 195 7.58 -12.97 -7.04
CA CYS A 195 7.85 -12.42 -8.37
C CYS A 195 7.72 -10.90 -8.41
N ASP A 196 6.72 -10.35 -7.71
CA ASP A 196 6.58 -8.91 -7.51
C ASP A 196 7.82 -8.30 -6.83
N MET A 197 8.29 -8.94 -5.75
CA MET A 197 9.50 -8.50 -5.06
C MET A 197 10.74 -8.57 -5.96
N ALA A 198 10.93 -9.65 -6.71
CA ALA A 198 12.10 -9.85 -7.57
C ALA A 198 12.14 -8.79 -8.68
N VAL A 199 11.02 -8.55 -9.37
CA VAL A 199 10.93 -7.56 -10.44
C VAL A 199 11.09 -6.14 -9.90
N LYS A 200 10.42 -5.76 -8.80
CA LYS A 200 10.55 -4.43 -8.17
C LYS A 200 11.97 -4.17 -7.68
N THR A 201 12.65 -5.19 -7.13
CA THR A 201 14.05 -5.08 -6.74
C THR A 201 14.95 -4.83 -7.96
N ALA A 202 14.71 -5.53 -9.07
CA ALA A 202 15.46 -5.31 -10.31
C ALA A 202 15.18 -3.93 -10.93
N GLN A 203 13.94 -3.44 -10.86
CA GLN A 203 13.55 -2.09 -11.28
C GLN A 203 14.29 -1.02 -10.49
N THR A 204 14.29 -1.11 -9.15
CA THR A 204 15.03 -0.18 -8.27
C THR A 204 16.52 -0.19 -8.61
N ARG A 205 17.12 -1.38 -8.78
CA ARG A 205 18.53 -1.51 -9.19
C ARG A 205 18.77 -0.88 -10.56
N ALA A 206 17.86 -1.02 -11.51
CA ALA A 206 17.97 -0.42 -12.83
C ALA A 206 17.94 1.13 -12.75
N THR A 207 17.05 1.68 -11.94
CA THR A 207 17.00 3.13 -11.67
C THR A 207 18.34 3.62 -11.12
N LEU A 208 18.84 3.00 -10.05
CA LEU A 208 20.12 3.36 -9.42
C LEU A 208 21.31 3.22 -10.37
N MET A 209 21.33 2.18 -11.22
CA MET A 209 22.36 2.02 -12.25
C MET A 209 22.26 3.07 -13.35
N GLY A 210 21.05 3.47 -13.75
CA GLY A 210 20.83 4.55 -14.70
C GLY A 210 21.31 5.89 -14.16
N GLU A 211 20.94 6.19 -12.93
CA GLU A 211 21.40 7.37 -12.20
C GLU A 211 22.93 7.40 -12.07
N GLY A 212 23.53 6.31 -11.58
CA GLY A 212 24.96 6.21 -11.37
C GLY A 212 25.75 6.27 -12.67
N SER A 213 25.26 5.64 -13.75
CA SER A 213 25.95 5.70 -15.05
C SER A 213 26.02 7.12 -15.61
N LEU A 214 24.96 7.91 -15.46
CA LEU A 214 24.99 9.31 -15.90
C LEU A 214 25.84 10.19 -14.98
N ARG A 215 25.80 9.99 -13.65
CA ARG A 215 26.71 10.70 -12.72
C ARG A 215 28.16 10.40 -13.05
N GLN A 216 28.50 9.16 -13.35
CA GLN A 216 29.84 8.76 -13.77
C GLN A 216 30.31 9.52 -15.03
N ASP A 217 29.44 9.63 -16.05
CA ASP A 217 29.73 10.37 -17.27
C ASP A 217 29.89 11.89 -17.03
N LEU A 218 29.19 12.40 -16.01
CA LEU A 218 29.28 13.81 -15.59
C LEU A 218 30.44 14.09 -14.58
N GLY A 219 31.15 13.04 -14.12
CA GLY A 219 32.19 13.16 -13.11
C GLY A 219 31.69 13.47 -11.71
N ILE A 220 30.45 13.08 -11.39
CA ILE A 220 29.81 13.31 -10.09
C ILE A 220 29.73 11.98 -9.34
N SER A 221 30.25 11.95 -8.09
CA SER A 221 30.20 10.76 -7.24
C SER A 221 29.44 10.97 -5.93
N THR A 222 29.06 12.22 -5.59
CA THR A 222 28.39 12.53 -4.33
C THR A 222 26.86 12.41 -4.46
N VAL A 223 26.25 11.69 -3.52
CA VAL A 223 24.83 11.40 -3.49
C VAL A 223 24.23 11.56 -2.10
N TYR A 224 22.98 11.94 -2.04
CA TYR A 224 22.18 12.00 -0.82
C TYR A 224 21.15 10.87 -0.80
N VAL A 225 21.17 10.01 0.23
CA VAL A 225 20.16 8.98 0.45
C VAL A 225 18.92 9.64 1.05
N THR A 226 17.81 9.61 0.30
CA THR A 226 16.58 10.29 0.71
C THR A 226 15.96 9.66 1.94
N LYS A 227 15.43 10.49 2.86
CA LYS A 227 14.63 10.01 3.98
C LYS A 227 13.29 9.44 3.49
N HIS A 228 12.83 8.40 4.13
CA HIS A 228 11.56 7.75 3.83
C HIS A 228 10.75 7.64 5.12
N GLY A 229 9.55 8.24 5.17
CA GLY A 229 8.71 8.31 6.37
C GLY A 229 8.30 6.97 6.99
N THR A 230 8.55 5.85 6.30
CA THR A 230 8.31 4.48 6.77
C THR A 230 9.57 3.63 6.67
N ALA A 231 10.74 4.22 7.01
CA ALA A 231 12.01 3.50 6.97
C ALA A 231 12.00 2.35 7.98
N CYS A 232 12.44 1.16 7.54
CA CYS A 232 12.62 0.03 8.44
C CYS A 232 13.93 0.20 9.27
N GLU A 233 14.05 -0.53 10.38
CA GLU A 233 15.24 -0.51 11.26
C GLU A 233 16.58 -0.71 10.53
N LYS A 234 16.57 -1.44 9.39
CA LYS A 234 17.79 -1.67 8.59
C LYS A 234 18.23 -0.44 7.82
N CYS A 235 17.27 0.37 7.34
CA CYS A 235 17.54 1.53 6.50
C CYS A 235 17.62 2.85 7.26
N SER A 236 16.85 3.01 8.36
CA SER A 236 16.70 4.27 9.11
C SER A 236 18.03 4.90 9.54
N LYS A 237 19.03 4.09 9.86
CA LYS A 237 20.36 4.57 10.26
C LYS A 237 21.23 5.07 9.10
N TRP A 238 20.83 4.82 7.85
CA TRP A 238 21.60 5.15 6.65
C TRP A 238 20.97 6.27 5.83
N GLU A 239 19.69 6.54 6.02
CA GLU A 239 18.98 7.61 5.29
C GLU A 239 19.32 9.01 5.81
N GLY A 240 19.00 10.01 5.01
CA GLY A 240 19.22 11.41 5.37
C GLY A 240 20.69 11.84 5.41
N ARG A 241 21.58 11.14 4.72
CA ARG A 241 23.03 11.38 4.73
C ARG A 241 23.60 11.45 3.32
N VAL A 242 24.71 12.15 3.20
CA VAL A 242 25.50 12.22 1.97
C VAL A 242 26.54 11.11 1.96
N TYR A 243 26.74 10.49 0.79
CA TYR A 243 27.70 9.42 0.55
C TYR A 243 28.46 9.66 -0.74
N ILE A 244 29.63 9.03 -0.86
CA ILE A 244 30.33 8.84 -2.13
C ILE A 244 29.79 7.55 -2.75
N ASP A 245 29.23 7.63 -3.95
CA ASP A 245 28.66 6.50 -4.68
C ASP A 245 29.78 5.73 -5.41
N ASP A 246 30.39 4.82 -4.69
CA ASP A 246 31.41 3.88 -5.17
C ASP A 246 30.82 2.64 -5.88
N VAL A 247 29.49 2.50 -5.86
CA VAL A 247 28.80 1.32 -6.39
C VAL A 247 28.30 1.53 -7.81
N TRP A 248 27.63 2.65 -8.08
CA TRP A 248 27.01 2.93 -9.38
C TRP A 248 27.65 4.05 -10.17
N SER A 249 28.24 5.07 -9.49
CA SER A 249 28.87 6.21 -10.12
C SER A 249 30.39 6.10 -10.23
N GLY A 250 30.99 5.03 -9.65
CA GLY A 250 32.42 4.80 -9.72
C GLY A 250 33.26 5.73 -8.86
N GLY A 251 32.66 6.33 -7.81
CA GLY A 251 33.36 7.16 -6.84
C GLY A 251 34.38 6.39 -6.01
N THR A 252 35.30 7.13 -5.37
CA THR A 252 36.36 6.58 -4.51
C THR A 252 36.49 7.40 -3.24
N GLU A 253 37.17 6.89 -2.22
CA GLU A 253 37.45 7.61 -0.96
C GLU A 253 38.17 8.96 -1.19
N LYS A 254 38.78 9.18 -2.37
CA LYS A 254 39.49 10.42 -2.71
C LYS A 254 38.55 11.53 -3.18
N ASP A 255 37.29 11.23 -3.48
CA ASP A 255 36.34 12.17 -4.07
C ASP A 255 35.62 13.05 -3.04
N GLY A 256 35.94 12.92 -1.75
CA GLY A 256 35.41 13.81 -0.71
C GLY A 256 35.49 13.24 0.71
N LYS A 257 34.88 13.96 1.66
CA LYS A 257 34.90 13.66 3.09
C LYS A 257 33.79 12.68 3.54
N TYR A 258 32.92 12.28 2.62
CA TYR A 258 31.73 11.49 2.94
C TYR A 258 32.03 9.99 2.94
N PRO A 259 31.28 9.17 3.75
CA PRO A 259 31.46 7.73 3.73
C PRO A 259 31.05 7.10 2.40
N LEU A 260 31.58 5.94 2.10
CA LEU A 260 31.21 5.17 0.90
C LEU A 260 29.80 4.60 1.00
N LEU A 261 29.06 4.64 -0.10
CA LEU A 261 27.70 4.10 -0.19
C LEU A 261 27.70 2.56 -0.03
N SER A 262 28.75 1.88 -0.50
CA SER A 262 28.93 0.43 -0.30
C SER A 262 28.87 0.03 1.17
N THR A 263 29.35 0.85 2.10
CA THR A 263 29.27 0.61 3.54
C THR A 263 27.83 0.60 4.05
N ALA A 264 27.01 1.55 3.58
CA ALA A 264 25.59 1.60 3.93
C ALA A 264 24.82 0.40 3.36
N ILE A 265 25.16 -0.01 2.13
CA ILE A 265 24.55 -1.19 1.48
C ILE A 265 24.93 -2.48 2.22
N ALA A 266 26.18 -2.64 2.60
CA ALA A 266 26.64 -3.78 3.42
C ALA A 266 25.93 -3.79 4.79
N GLY A 267 25.60 -2.61 5.33
CA GLY A 267 24.85 -2.45 6.57
C GLY A 267 23.34 -2.66 6.45
N GLY A 268 22.81 -2.93 5.24
CA GLY A 268 21.42 -3.32 5.00
C GLY A 268 20.59 -2.31 4.21
N LEU A 269 21.14 -1.19 3.76
CA LEU A 269 20.47 -0.29 2.82
C LEU A 269 20.19 -1.01 1.49
N TYR A 270 19.09 -0.68 0.82
CA TYR A 270 18.64 -1.30 -0.44
C TYR A 270 18.41 -2.82 -0.36
N HIS A 271 17.96 -3.32 0.80
CA HIS A 271 17.46 -4.69 0.91
C HIS A 271 16.25 -4.94 -0.03
N PRO A 272 15.85 -6.19 -0.30
CA PRO A 272 14.65 -6.48 -1.10
C PRO A 272 13.42 -5.70 -0.61
N ARG A 273 12.68 -5.07 -1.54
CA ARG A 273 11.55 -4.16 -1.29
C ARG A 273 11.92 -2.82 -0.62
N CYS A 274 13.19 -2.44 -0.57
CA CYS A 274 13.58 -1.12 -0.12
C CYS A 274 13.01 -0.04 -1.06
N ARG A 275 12.47 1.04 -0.46
CA ARG A 275 11.86 2.17 -1.19
C ARG A 275 12.75 3.42 -1.21
N HIS A 276 13.94 3.36 -0.60
CA HIS A 276 14.86 4.49 -0.57
C HIS A 276 15.40 4.77 -1.97
N GLY A 277 15.38 6.06 -2.33
CA GLY A 277 16.04 6.60 -3.50
C GLY A 277 17.34 7.34 -3.12
N ILE A 278 18.05 7.75 -4.14
CA ILE A 278 19.16 8.68 -4.01
C ILE A 278 18.89 9.91 -4.89
N SER A 279 19.39 11.06 -4.48
CA SER A 279 19.49 12.26 -5.31
C SER A 279 20.95 12.65 -5.46
N THR A 280 21.28 13.37 -6.54
CA THR A 280 22.63 13.88 -6.74
C THR A 280 22.88 15.00 -5.74
N TYR A 281 24.01 14.94 -5.05
CA TYR A 281 24.44 15.99 -4.14
C TYR A 281 25.56 16.81 -4.81
N PHE A 282 25.30 18.10 -5.01
CA PHE A 282 26.25 19.04 -5.59
C PHE A 282 26.87 19.83 -4.45
N GLU A 283 28.12 19.51 -4.12
CA GLU A 283 28.87 20.18 -3.03
C GLU A 283 29.00 21.69 -3.31
N GLY A 284 28.62 22.50 -2.32
CA GLY A 284 28.63 23.97 -2.43
C GLY A 284 27.43 24.60 -3.17
N ILE A 285 26.51 23.78 -3.70
CA ILE A 285 25.27 24.23 -4.37
C ILE A 285 24.04 23.80 -3.56
N ASN A 286 24.03 22.57 -3.04
CA ASN A 286 22.97 22.10 -2.18
C ASN A 286 23.26 22.48 -0.72
N ASP A 287 22.24 22.95 -0.01
CA ASP A 287 22.28 23.07 1.46
C ASP A 287 22.50 21.73 2.11
N GLU A 288 23.16 21.70 3.28
CA GLU A 288 23.24 20.46 4.05
C GLU A 288 21.82 20.02 4.44
N PRO A 289 21.51 18.71 4.31
CA PRO A 289 20.16 18.22 4.55
C PRO A 289 19.74 18.43 6.00
N GLU A 290 18.64 19.16 6.23
CA GLU A 290 18.06 19.29 7.57
C GLU A 290 17.62 17.92 8.12
N GLU A 291 17.79 17.71 9.45
CA GLU A 291 17.24 16.56 10.14
C GLU A 291 15.70 16.64 10.12
N ILE A 292 15.07 15.81 9.29
CA ILE A 292 13.61 15.70 9.26
C ILE A 292 13.19 14.77 10.41
N LYS A 293 12.25 15.24 11.25
CA LYS A 293 11.62 14.44 12.31
C LYS A 293 10.90 13.23 11.72
N GLU A 294 10.93 12.10 12.44
CA GLU A 294 10.26 10.84 12.06
C GLU A 294 8.79 11.08 11.71
N ASN A 295 8.36 10.55 10.55
CA ASN A 295 6.96 10.50 10.17
C ASN A 295 6.32 9.22 10.70
N GLU A 296 5.15 9.35 11.31
CA GLU A 296 4.35 8.21 11.80
C GLU A 296 3.92 7.27 10.66
N HIS A 297 3.88 5.97 10.94
CA HIS A 297 3.40 4.93 10.03
C HIS A 297 1.96 5.20 9.57
N ASN A 298 1.69 5.03 8.28
CA ASN A 298 0.36 5.15 7.72
C ASN A 298 -0.43 3.85 7.96
N HIS A 299 -1.16 3.79 9.08
CA HIS A 299 -1.96 2.62 9.48
C HIS A 299 -3.07 2.25 8.47
N ASP A 300 -3.58 3.21 7.70
CA ASP A 300 -4.68 2.98 6.76
C ASP A 300 -4.25 2.08 5.59
N ASP A 301 -3.03 2.28 5.07
CA ASP A 301 -2.49 1.44 4.00
C ASP A 301 -2.27 -0.01 4.46
N GLU A 302 -1.88 -0.22 5.72
CA GLU A 302 -1.69 -1.56 6.30
C GLU A 302 -3.03 -2.29 6.43
N TYR A 303 -4.08 -1.60 6.86
CA TYR A 303 -5.42 -2.18 6.99
C TYR A 303 -5.96 -2.64 5.64
N ILE A 304 -5.91 -1.79 4.61
CA ILE A 304 -6.32 -2.16 3.24
C ILE A 304 -5.50 -3.34 2.72
N GLN A 305 -4.21 -3.41 3.00
CA GLN A 305 -3.37 -4.55 2.63
C GLN A 305 -3.79 -5.85 3.32
N VAL A 306 -4.23 -5.78 4.59
CA VAL A 306 -4.78 -6.94 5.33
C VAL A 306 -6.08 -7.41 4.69
N LEU A 307 -7.00 -6.49 4.37
CA LEU A 307 -8.26 -6.80 3.69
C LEU A 307 -8.04 -7.45 2.33
N ASN A 308 -7.13 -6.89 1.52
CA ASN A 308 -6.77 -7.45 0.21
C ASN A 308 -6.19 -8.87 0.32
N ARG A 309 -5.37 -9.15 1.34
CA ARG A 309 -4.85 -10.51 1.60
C ARG A 309 -5.97 -11.49 1.97
N ARG A 310 -6.91 -11.08 2.83
CA ARG A 310 -8.08 -11.90 3.20
C ARG A 310 -9.01 -12.12 2.01
N LYS A 311 -9.28 -11.09 1.22
CA LYS A 311 -10.07 -11.21 0.01
C LYS A 311 -9.46 -12.24 -0.93
N ARG A 312 -8.14 -12.17 -1.19
CA ARG A 312 -7.42 -13.11 -2.04
C ARG A 312 -7.48 -14.56 -1.51
N GLU A 313 -7.46 -14.75 -0.20
CA GLU A 313 -7.67 -16.06 0.43
C GLU A 313 -9.05 -16.65 0.06
N TYR A 314 -10.12 -15.87 0.21
CA TYR A 314 -11.46 -16.32 -0.13
C TYR A 314 -11.69 -16.50 -1.64
N GLU A 315 -11.04 -15.71 -2.49
CA GLU A 315 -11.05 -15.90 -3.94
C GLU A 315 -10.50 -17.29 -4.32
N ARG A 316 -9.35 -17.69 -3.76
CA ARG A 316 -8.77 -19.02 -3.98
C ARG A 316 -9.66 -20.13 -3.45
N LEU A 317 -10.23 -19.96 -2.27
CA LEU A 317 -11.18 -20.92 -1.69
C LEU A 317 -12.42 -21.07 -2.57
N ALA A 318 -13.00 -19.98 -3.07
CA ALA A 318 -14.14 -20.03 -3.99
C ALA A 318 -13.80 -20.70 -5.32
N LEU A 319 -12.58 -20.43 -5.84
CA LEU A 319 -12.11 -20.97 -7.11
C LEU A 319 -11.84 -22.48 -7.02
N GLY A 320 -11.21 -22.93 -5.96
CA GLY A 320 -10.74 -24.30 -5.79
C GLY A 320 -11.75 -25.28 -5.19
N SER A 321 -12.77 -24.80 -4.47
CA SER A 321 -13.77 -25.65 -3.83
C SER A 321 -14.67 -26.38 -4.83
N LEU A 322 -15.01 -27.63 -4.54
CA LEU A 322 -15.91 -28.47 -5.35
C LEU A 322 -17.37 -28.36 -4.90
N LEU A 323 -17.62 -28.04 -3.65
CA LEU A 323 -18.97 -27.92 -3.09
C LEU A 323 -19.61 -26.59 -3.45
N PRO A 324 -20.77 -26.56 -4.13
CA PRO A 324 -21.43 -25.32 -4.53
C PRO A 324 -21.76 -24.38 -3.37
N GLU A 325 -22.14 -24.93 -2.23
CA GLU A 325 -22.43 -24.20 -0.99
C GLU A 325 -21.19 -23.47 -0.45
N ASN A 326 -20.03 -24.13 -0.44
CA ASN A 326 -18.76 -23.51 -0.06
C ASN A 326 -18.37 -22.40 -1.04
N VAL A 327 -18.50 -22.66 -2.35
CA VAL A 327 -18.22 -21.65 -3.39
C VAL A 327 -19.08 -20.40 -3.19
N LEU A 328 -20.39 -20.56 -2.90
CA LEU A 328 -21.29 -19.43 -2.68
C LEU A 328 -20.90 -18.66 -1.40
N ASN A 329 -20.64 -19.37 -0.31
CA ASN A 329 -20.23 -18.75 0.95
C ASN A 329 -18.94 -17.93 0.80
N TYR A 330 -17.90 -18.49 0.14
CA TYR A 330 -16.64 -17.79 -0.09
C TYR A 330 -16.80 -16.57 -1.02
N LYS A 331 -17.65 -16.67 -2.06
CA LYS A 331 -17.96 -15.51 -2.93
C LYS A 331 -18.65 -14.39 -2.16
N ASN A 332 -19.55 -14.72 -1.24
CA ASN A 332 -20.19 -13.72 -0.38
C ASN A 332 -19.15 -13.00 0.49
N LYS A 333 -18.19 -13.75 1.06
CA LYS A 333 -17.07 -13.16 1.82
C LYS A 333 -16.17 -12.25 0.96
N VAL A 334 -15.90 -12.63 -0.28
CA VAL A 334 -15.17 -11.77 -1.23
C VAL A 334 -15.91 -10.44 -1.44
N ASN A 335 -17.23 -10.49 -1.66
CA ASN A 335 -18.05 -9.29 -1.88
C ASN A 335 -18.13 -8.41 -0.63
N GLU A 336 -18.23 -9.00 0.58
CA GLU A 336 -18.19 -8.27 1.84
C GLU A 336 -16.87 -7.52 2.00
N LEU A 337 -15.75 -8.22 1.81
CA LEU A 337 -14.41 -7.62 1.90
C LEU A 337 -14.15 -6.56 0.83
N GLN A 338 -14.66 -6.75 -0.39
CA GLN A 338 -14.54 -5.73 -1.44
C GLN A 338 -15.26 -4.44 -1.05
N LYS A 339 -16.48 -4.53 -0.52
CA LYS A 339 -17.20 -3.35 -0.02
C LYS A 339 -16.45 -2.65 1.11
N GLU A 340 -15.83 -3.42 2.00
CA GLU A 340 -15.03 -2.86 3.10
C GLU A 340 -13.78 -2.14 2.58
N ILE A 341 -13.09 -2.70 1.57
CA ILE A 341 -11.96 -2.06 0.88
C ILE A 341 -12.40 -0.76 0.21
N ASP A 342 -13.51 -0.80 -0.56
CA ASP A 342 -14.03 0.37 -1.29
C ASP A 342 -14.40 1.50 -0.32
N ASN A 343 -14.97 1.16 0.84
CA ASN A 343 -15.31 2.13 1.88
C ASN A 343 -14.08 2.70 2.60
N SER A 344 -12.98 1.93 2.69
CA SER A 344 -11.75 2.33 3.37
C SER A 344 -10.76 3.06 2.44
N THR A 345 -10.92 2.93 1.11
CA THR A 345 -10.03 3.57 0.14
C THR A 345 -10.41 5.03 -0.03
N ILE A 346 -9.46 5.95 0.26
CA ILE A 346 -9.64 7.38 0.04
C ILE A 346 -9.53 7.67 -1.46
N LYS A 347 -10.57 8.32 -2.03
CA LYS A 347 -10.59 8.71 -3.44
C LYS A 347 -9.75 9.98 -3.68
N GLU A 348 -9.38 10.22 -4.93
CA GLU A 348 -8.60 11.41 -5.31
C GLU A 348 -9.35 12.71 -4.99
N GLU A 349 -10.65 12.75 -5.24
CA GLU A 349 -11.53 13.89 -4.93
C GLU A 349 -11.63 14.16 -3.43
N GLU A 350 -11.65 13.10 -2.60
CA GLU A 350 -11.68 13.18 -1.15
C GLU A 350 -10.33 13.68 -0.60
N ASN A 351 -9.23 13.20 -1.19
CA ASN A 351 -7.88 13.68 -0.86
C ASN A 351 -7.69 15.14 -1.27
N TYR A 352 -8.24 15.54 -2.42
CA TYR A 352 -8.27 16.94 -2.83
C TYR A 352 -9.05 17.81 -1.85
N ALA A 353 -10.21 17.35 -1.36
CA ALA A 353 -11.05 18.10 -0.43
C ALA A 353 -10.37 18.36 0.92
N ILE A 354 -9.68 17.38 1.51
CA ILE A 354 -8.92 17.58 2.76
C ILE A 354 -7.74 18.54 2.56
N ASN A 355 -7.03 18.45 1.45
CA ASN A 355 -5.94 19.37 1.15
C ASN A 355 -6.44 20.81 0.97
N LYS A 356 -7.60 20.99 0.35
CA LYS A 356 -8.27 22.30 0.25
C LYS A 356 -8.71 22.83 1.61
N TYR A 357 -9.20 21.96 2.48
CA TYR A 357 -9.55 22.33 3.86
C TYR A 357 -8.34 22.89 4.62
N ILE A 358 -7.21 22.20 4.57
CA ILE A 358 -5.96 22.57 5.26
C ILE A 358 -5.34 23.86 4.68
N SER A 359 -5.44 24.08 3.37
CA SER A 359 -4.88 25.27 2.70
C SER A 359 -5.68 26.55 2.90
N SER A 360 -6.63 26.58 3.82
CA SER A 360 -7.54 27.71 4.10
C SER A 360 -8.56 28.06 3.01
N ASP A 361 -8.58 27.38 1.89
CA ASP A 361 -9.57 27.61 0.81
C ASP A 361 -11.01 27.26 1.28
N PHE A 362 -11.14 26.49 2.35
CA PHE A 362 -12.42 26.15 2.98
C PHE A 362 -13.01 27.24 3.87
N TYR A 363 -12.29 28.35 4.07
CA TYR A 363 -12.77 29.43 4.93
C TYR A 363 -14.12 29.99 4.48
N THR A 364 -14.26 30.21 3.17
CA THR A 364 -15.51 30.72 2.55
C THR A 364 -16.67 29.74 2.71
N ILE A 365 -16.43 28.44 2.54
CA ILE A 365 -17.45 27.39 2.75
C ILE A 365 -17.90 27.39 4.21
N ASN A 366 -16.96 27.40 5.15
CA ASN A 366 -17.27 27.46 6.59
C ASN A 366 -18.00 28.73 7.00
N GLU A 367 -17.71 29.89 6.37
CA GLU A 367 -18.42 31.13 6.61
C GLU A 367 -19.87 31.06 6.12
N LYS A 368 -20.09 30.52 4.91
CA LYS A 368 -21.44 30.30 4.35
C LYS A 368 -22.26 29.37 5.25
N LEU A 369 -21.68 28.23 5.65
CA LEU A 369 -22.34 27.25 6.52
C LEU A 369 -22.73 27.84 7.87
N ARG A 370 -21.88 28.70 8.48
CA ARG A 370 -22.21 29.40 9.75
C ARG A 370 -23.35 30.38 9.63
N ASN A 371 -23.49 31.00 8.46
CA ASN A 371 -24.48 32.09 8.24
C ASN A 371 -25.75 31.61 7.50
N ASP A 372 -25.92 30.27 7.33
CA ASP A 372 -27.03 29.65 6.58
C ASP A 372 -27.13 30.12 5.13
N ILE A 373 -25.98 30.41 4.50
CA ILE A 373 -25.88 30.76 3.09
C ILE A 373 -25.73 29.49 2.30
N GLU A 374 -26.53 29.31 1.23
CA GLU A 374 -26.48 28.15 0.37
C GLU A 374 -25.14 28.04 -0.37
N LEU A 375 -24.58 26.83 -0.39
CA LEU A 375 -23.38 26.53 -1.16
C LEU A 375 -23.73 26.37 -2.64
N ASN A 376 -22.85 26.84 -3.53
CA ASN A 376 -22.96 26.50 -4.95
C ASN A 376 -22.60 25.03 -5.19
N GLU A 377 -22.83 24.52 -6.41
CA GLU A 377 -22.62 23.10 -6.77
C GLU A 377 -21.19 22.64 -6.48
N ILE A 378 -20.17 23.43 -6.83
CA ILE A 378 -18.76 23.11 -6.62
C ILE A 378 -18.42 23.07 -5.13
N GLU A 379 -18.88 24.03 -4.36
CA GLU A 379 -18.68 24.11 -2.91
C GLU A 379 -19.40 22.95 -2.19
N GLN A 380 -20.59 22.58 -2.66
CA GLN A 380 -21.36 21.46 -2.13
C GLN A 380 -20.67 20.13 -2.41
N GLU A 381 -20.15 19.93 -3.63
CA GLU A 381 -19.38 18.74 -3.99
C GLU A 381 -18.11 18.63 -3.14
N LEU A 382 -17.37 19.73 -2.99
CA LEU A 382 -16.17 19.78 -2.17
C LEU A 382 -16.46 19.45 -0.69
N ALA A 383 -17.56 19.99 -0.14
CA ALA A 383 -18.00 19.69 1.21
C ALA A 383 -18.43 18.22 1.36
N ASN A 384 -19.13 17.65 0.38
CA ASN A 384 -19.51 16.24 0.39
C ASN A 384 -18.29 15.31 0.35
N ASN A 385 -17.30 15.64 -0.50
CA ASN A 385 -16.06 14.87 -0.58
C ASN A 385 -15.25 14.95 0.73
N LEU A 386 -15.24 16.09 1.41
CA LEU A 386 -14.63 16.20 2.74
C LEU A 386 -15.40 15.36 3.79
N ASP A 387 -16.73 15.39 3.77
CA ASP A 387 -17.54 14.55 4.66
C ASP A 387 -17.27 13.06 4.47
N ASN A 388 -17.22 12.61 3.19
CA ASN A 388 -16.92 11.22 2.83
C ASN A 388 -15.51 10.79 3.27
N MET A 389 -14.55 11.69 3.10
CA MET A 389 -13.18 11.47 3.54
C MET A 389 -13.11 11.34 5.06
N LEU A 390 -13.77 12.26 5.81
CA LEU A 390 -13.81 12.22 7.26
C LEU A 390 -14.49 10.94 7.79
N ASP A 391 -15.50 10.39 7.09
CA ASP A 391 -16.12 9.12 7.49
C ASP A 391 -15.16 7.93 7.47
N LYS A 392 -14.13 7.97 6.63
CA LYS A 392 -13.10 6.93 6.51
C LYS A 392 -12.01 7.05 7.58
N ILE A 393 -11.95 8.17 8.31
CA ILE A 393 -11.01 8.38 9.42
C ILE A 393 -11.61 7.84 10.72
N PRO A 394 -10.87 7.07 11.53
CA PRO A 394 -11.33 6.61 12.83
C PRO A 394 -11.73 7.78 13.76
N ASN A 395 -12.71 7.53 14.61
CA ASN A 395 -13.13 8.49 15.61
C ASN A 395 -12.06 8.67 16.69
N TYR A 396 -11.73 9.90 17.01
CA TYR A 396 -10.87 10.26 18.15
C TYR A 396 -11.68 10.32 19.44
N LYS A 397 -11.22 9.65 20.47
CA LYS A 397 -11.82 9.68 21.82
C LYS A 397 -10.84 10.35 22.78
N GLY A 398 -11.22 11.46 23.36
CA GLY A 398 -10.38 12.21 24.31
C GLY A 398 -10.82 13.67 24.45
N LEU A 399 -10.13 14.39 25.31
CA LEU A 399 -10.38 15.83 25.50
C LEU A 399 -9.67 16.61 24.40
N VAL A 400 -10.40 17.52 23.76
CA VAL A 400 -9.87 18.47 22.78
C VAL A 400 -10.25 19.91 23.15
N SER A 401 -9.49 20.88 22.65
CA SER A 401 -9.71 22.30 23.00
C SER A 401 -9.87 23.16 21.73
N ARG A 402 -10.56 24.28 21.90
CA ARG A 402 -10.68 25.34 20.88
C ARG A 402 -10.69 26.70 21.52
N SER A 403 -9.77 27.57 21.13
CA SER A 403 -9.66 28.94 21.59
C SER A 403 -10.43 29.91 20.66
N LEU A 404 -11.23 30.79 21.18
CA LEU A 404 -11.97 31.80 20.42
C LEU A 404 -11.72 33.20 20.98
N GLN A 405 -11.55 34.20 20.09
CA GLN A 405 -11.49 35.60 20.41
C GLN A 405 -12.71 36.29 19.82
N LEU A 406 -13.68 36.61 20.66
CA LEU A 406 -14.96 37.22 20.29
C LEU A 406 -15.02 38.71 20.77
N ASN A 407 -15.56 39.58 19.94
CA ASN A 407 -15.89 40.93 20.40
C ASN A 407 -17.11 40.86 21.33
N ASN A 408 -17.34 41.93 22.14
CA ASN A 408 -18.37 41.94 23.20
C ASN A 408 -19.75 41.52 22.69
N LYS A 409 -20.21 42.02 21.54
CA LYS A 409 -21.53 41.69 20.98
C LYS A 409 -21.61 40.20 20.56
N LYS A 410 -20.57 39.67 19.98
CA LYS A 410 -20.49 38.24 19.61
C LYS A 410 -20.39 37.37 20.86
N LEU A 411 -19.66 37.80 21.88
CA LEU A 411 -19.51 37.10 23.15
C LEU A 411 -20.84 36.95 23.88
N ASP A 412 -21.61 38.05 23.99
CA ASP A 412 -22.93 38.02 24.64
C ASP A 412 -23.89 37.06 23.93
N ASN A 413 -23.90 37.08 22.59
CA ASN A 413 -24.74 36.16 21.83
C ASN A 413 -24.25 34.69 21.97
N PHE A 414 -22.95 34.49 22.00
CA PHE A 414 -22.36 33.17 22.18
C PHE A 414 -22.74 32.56 23.52
N LEU A 415 -22.64 33.32 24.61
CA LEU A 415 -23.01 32.89 25.96
C LEU A 415 -24.53 32.66 26.14
N LYS A 416 -25.39 33.37 25.38
CA LYS A 416 -26.85 33.10 25.38
C LYS A 416 -27.18 31.73 24.81
N ILE A 417 -26.42 31.27 23.84
CA ILE A 417 -26.60 29.96 23.16
C ILE A 417 -25.97 28.86 24.00
N HIS A 418 -24.76 29.08 24.52
CA HIS A 418 -23.97 28.12 25.29
C HIS A 418 -24.34 28.18 26.79
N LYS A 419 -25.56 27.86 27.15
CA LYS A 419 -25.97 27.68 28.54
C LYS A 419 -25.82 26.24 28.98
N ILE A 420 -25.60 25.99 30.26
CA ILE A 420 -25.55 24.65 30.83
C ILE A 420 -26.81 23.88 30.41
N ASP A 421 -26.61 22.59 30.02
CA ASP A 421 -27.59 21.66 29.50
C ASP A 421 -28.15 21.99 28.10
N ASN A 422 -27.78 23.10 27.49
CA ASN A 422 -28.14 23.36 26.09
C ASN A 422 -27.38 22.46 25.14
N ILE A 423 -28.07 22.05 24.06
CA ILE A 423 -27.46 21.40 22.90
C ILE A 423 -27.18 22.47 21.84
N VAL A 424 -25.93 22.60 21.46
CA VAL A 424 -25.46 23.55 20.45
C VAL A 424 -25.11 22.81 19.17
N ASN A 425 -25.68 23.25 18.05
CA ASN A 425 -25.37 22.71 16.73
C ASN A 425 -24.34 23.59 16.00
N TYR A 426 -23.19 23.07 15.70
CA TYR A 426 -22.16 23.73 14.90
C TYR A 426 -22.33 23.36 13.41
N LYS A 427 -22.94 24.28 12.65
CA LYS A 427 -23.30 24.07 11.24
C LYS A 427 -22.10 23.89 10.31
N ALA A 428 -20.97 24.51 10.63
CA ALA A 428 -19.73 24.42 9.88
C ALA A 428 -18.79 23.37 10.46
N TYR A 429 -17.79 22.98 9.69
CA TYR A 429 -16.68 22.14 10.18
C TYR A 429 -16.00 22.84 11.36
N THR A 430 -15.74 22.08 12.41
CA THR A 430 -15.21 22.61 13.66
C THR A 430 -13.85 22.02 13.95
N SER A 431 -12.82 22.85 13.77
CA SER A 431 -11.43 22.54 14.12
C SER A 431 -11.21 22.66 15.62
N THR A 432 -10.55 21.68 16.21
CA THR A 432 -10.10 21.64 17.60
C THR A 432 -8.69 21.06 17.66
N THR A 433 -8.01 21.22 18.78
CA THR A 433 -6.62 20.76 18.97
C THR A 433 -6.55 19.72 20.10
N LYS A 434 -5.73 18.67 19.92
CA LYS A 434 -5.40 17.75 21.01
C LYS A 434 -4.55 18.46 22.06
N GLY A 435 -4.89 18.25 23.34
CA GLY A 435 -4.07 18.72 24.47
C GLY A 435 -4.31 20.20 24.84
N GLU A 436 -3.23 20.94 25.03
CA GLU A 436 -3.25 22.24 25.67
C GLU A 436 -3.82 23.37 24.79
N ARG A 437 -4.15 24.48 25.44
CA ARG A 437 -4.72 25.70 24.91
C ARG A 437 -3.94 26.22 23.68
N TYR A 438 -4.66 26.46 22.59
CA TYR A 438 -4.08 26.94 21.33
C TYR A 438 -3.60 28.41 21.37
N SER A 439 -4.25 29.30 22.18
CA SER A 439 -3.93 30.71 22.21
C SER A 439 -4.15 31.34 23.57
N ASP A 440 -3.14 32.08 24.07
CA ASP A 440 -3.23 32.84 25.32
C ASP A 440 -4.07 34.15 25.23
N LYS A 441 -4.48 34.54 24.02
CA LYS A 441 -5.24 35.77 23.77
C LYS A 441 -6.75 35.59 23.66
N SER A 442 -7.25 34.35 23.88
CA SER A 442 -8.69 34.03 23.77
C SER A 442 -9.48 34.53 24.96
N ASN A 443 -10.76 34.92 24.72
CA ASN A 443 -11.72 35.21 25.76
C ASN A 443 -12.78 34.11 25.96
N VAL A 444 -12.74 33.05 25.12
CA VAL A 444 -13.52 31.82 25.29
C VAL A 444 -12.62 30.62 24.97
N GLU A 445 -12.61 29.66 25.89
CA GLU A 445 -11.97 28.36 25.73
C GLU A 445 -13.02 27.25 25.78
N LEU A 446 -13.14 26.48 24.72
CA LEU A 446 -13.99 25.31 24.66
C LEU A 446 -13.16 24.07 24.94
N TYR A 447 -13.64 23.22 25.80
CA TYR A 447 -13.13 21.89 26.05
C TYR A 447 -14.21 20.89 25.66
N ILE A 448 -13.91 19.97 24.76
CA ILE A 448 -14.89 19.02 24.23
C ILE A 448 -14.44 17.61 24.55
N GLU A 449 -15.28 16.85 25.24
CA GLU A 449 -15.12 15.40 25.38
C GLU A 449 -15.53 14.74 24.05
N SER A 450 -14.52 14.50 23.21
CA SER A 450 -14.71 14.01 21.84
C SER A 450 -15.06 12.53 21.81
N LYS A 451 -16.07 12.19 20.99
CA LYS A 451 -16.48 10.82 20.66
C LYS A 451 -16.43 10.56 19.15
N THR A 452 -16.68 11.58 18.32
CA THR A 452 -16.82 11.48 16.86
C THR A 452 -15.86 12.38 16.08
N GLY A 453 -15.08 13.22 16.76
CA GLY A 453 -14.05 14.04 16.12
C GLY A 453 -13.06 13.18 15.33
N LYS A 454 -12.55 13.68 14.21
CA LYS A 454 -11.67 12.96 13.29
C LYS A 454 -10.26 13.48 13.40
N ASP A 455 -9.30 12.57 13.62
CA ASP A 455 -7.89 12.90 13.73
C ASP A 455 -7.28 13.15 12.35
N ILE A 456 -7.10 14.40 11.99
CA ILE A 456 -6.49 14.80 10.72
C ILE A 456 -5.04 15.26 10.87
N THR A 457 -4.39 14.98 11.99
CA THR A 457 -2.98 15.34 12.26
C THR A 457 -2.04 14.88 11.13
N LYS A 458 -2.30 13.72 10.51
CA LYS A 458 -1.50 13.20 9.39
C LYS A 458 -1.52 14.10 8.13
N TYR A 459 -2.53 14.94 8.00
CA TYR A 459 -2.66 15.91 6.89
C TYR A 459 -2.19 17.31 7.29
N ASN A 460 -2.29 17.66 8.59
CA ASN A 460 -1.86 18.94 9.14
C ASN A 460 -0.98 18.75 10.38
N PHE A 461 0.28 18.42 10.18
CA PHE A 461 1.25 18.13 11.26
C PHE A 461 1.49 19.30 12.22
N LYS A 462 1.18 20.52 11.82
CA LYS A 462 1.47 21.72 12.60
C LYS A 462 0.49 21.95 13.75
N GLU A 463 -0.74 21.43 13.65
CA GLU A 463 -1.84 21.85 14.52
C GLU A 463 -2.43 20.72 15.41
N GLN A 464 -1.99 19.46 15.27
CA GLN A 464 -2.57 18.30 15.97
C GLN A 464 -4.10 18.31 15.96
N GLU A 465 -4.67 18.56 14.77
CA GLU A 465 -6.05 18.93 14.58
C GLU A 465 -7.00 17.74 14.69
N ILE A 466 -8.07 17.92 15.49
CA ILE A 466 -9.25 17.05 15.51
C ILE A 466 -10.39 17.83 14.88
N LEU A 467 -10.89 17.32 13.76
CA LEU A 467 -11.92 17.97 12.95
C LEU A 467 -13.28 17.31 13.14
N TYR A 468 -14.29 18.12 13.48
CA TYR A 468 -15.68 17.68 13.48
C TYR A 468 -16.37 18.02 12.16
N LYS A 469 -17.22 17.10 11.70
CA LYS A 469 -18.07 17.33 10.53
C LYS A 469 -19.06 18.47 10.74
N ARG A 470 -19.55 19.04 9.65
CA ARG A 470 -20.64 20.01 9.68
C ARG A 470 -21.87 19.43 10.37
N ASN A 471 -22.65 20.30 11.04
CA ASN A 471 -23.82 19.95 11.82
C ASN A 471 -23.56 19.10 13.08
N SER A 472 -22.33 19.14 13.59
CA SER A 472 -21.99 18.46 14.85
C SER A 472 -22.66 19.11 16.05
N LYS A 473 -23.15 18.27 16.95
CA LYS A 473 -23.92 18.69 18.14
C LYS A 473 -23.14 18.43 19.42
N PHE A 474 -23.17 19.41 20.30
CA PHE A 474 -22.47 19.35 21.57
C PHE A 474 -23.40 19.76 22.71
N LYS A 475 -23.39 19.03 23.83
CA LYS A 475 -24.12 19.39 25.06
C LYS A 475 -23.19 20.16 25.98
N VAL A 476 -23.61 21.36 26.43
CA VAL A 476 -22.85 22.15 27.39
C VAL A 476 -23.01 21.56 28.79
N LYS A 477 -21.88 21.21 29.42
CA LYS A 477 -21.84 20.56 30.76
C LYS A 477 -21.52 21.53 31.87
N ALA A 478 -20.59 22.47 31.63
CA ALA A 478 -20.17 23.44 32.62
C ALA A 478 -19.68 24.74 31.96
N ILE A 479 -19.80 25.84 32.66
CA ILE A 479 -19.27 27.14 32.27
C ILE A 479 -18.65 27.78 33.51
N GLU A 480 -17.41 28.21 33.41
CA GLU A 480 -16.68 28.91 34.44
C GLU A 480 -15.99 30.13 33.84
N LYS A 481 -15.96 31.25 34.55
CA LYS A 481 -15.22 32.44 34.16
C LYS A 481 -13.98 32.59 35.04
N ILE A 482 -12.82 32.41 34.44
CA ILE A 482 -11.53 32.57 35.12
C ILE A 482 -10.86 33.82 34.54
N LYS A 483 -10.65 34.83 35.37
CA LYS A 483 -10.19 36.19 34.95
C LYS A 483 -11.10 36.75 33.82
N ASN A 484 -10.54 36.91 32.62
CA ASN A 484 -11.27 37.49 31.47
C ASN A 484 -11.68 36.43 30.43
N THR A 485 -11.48 35.13 30.72
CA THR A 485 -11.76 34.03 29.79
C THR A 485 -12.90 33.15 30.33
N TYR A 486 -13.86 32.82 29.49
CA TYR A 486 -14.89 31.82 29.76
C TYR A 486 -14.38 30.43 29.34
N HIS A 487 -14.37 29.50 30.29
CA HIS A 487 -14.05 28.10 30.06
C HIS A 487 -15.37 27.33 30.00
N ILE A 488 -15.62 26.65 28.87
CA ILE A 488 -16.87 25.94 28.62
C ILE A 488 -16.55 24.48 28.33
N LEU A 489 -17.03 23.58 29.18
CA LEU A 489 -16.93 22.13 28.96
C LEU A 489 -18.16 21.65 28.19
N MET A 490 -17.94 20.92 27.13
CA MET A 490 -18.98 20.34 26.28
C MET A 490 -18.76 18.84 26.07
N GLU A 491 -19.81 18.13 25.84
CA GLU A 491 -19.82 16.72 25.47
C GLU A 491 -20.25 16.55 24.00
N ASP A 492 -19.51 15.82 23.25
CA ASP A 492 -19.86 15.39 21.88
C ASP A 492 -20.98 14.35 21.97
N ILE A 493 -22.16 14.68 21.45
CA ILE A 493 -23.36 13.85 21.46
C ILE A 493 -23.73 13.31 20.07
N ASN A 494 -22.80 13.40 19.10
CA ASN A 494 -22.99 12.81 17.77
C ASN A 494 -22.86 11.28 17.85
N GLY A 495 -23.82 10.55 17.30
CA GLY A 495 -23.82 9.07 17.30
C GLY A 495 -24.56 8.41 18.49
N GLU A 496 -25.28 9.15 19.31
CA GLU A 496 -26.14 8.64 20.38
C GLU A 496 -27.63 8.61 19.96
N TRP A 497 -27.93 8.01 18.78
CA TRP A 497 -29.32 7.79 18.32
C TRP A 497 -29.55 6.35 17.94
#